data_01e5a63713dcd54498f864647d911d3c
#
_entry.id   01e5a63713dcd54498f864647d911d3c
#
_cell.length_a   1.000
_cell.length_b   1.000
_cell.length_c   1.000
_cell.angle_alpha   90.00
_cell.angle_beta   90.00
_cell.angle_gamma   90.00
#
_symmetry.space_group_name_H-M   'P 1'
#
loop_
_entity.id
_entity.type
_entity.pdbx_description
1 polymer ?
#
loop_
_entity_poly.entity_id
_entity_poly.type
_entity_poly.pdbx_seq_one_letter_code
_entity_poly.pdbx_strand_id
1 'polypeptide(L)'
;MFTRTLVTAEVSVERIYKDKETGEIKKDCFDEKLPNCRTREKAEILIEKQYKGDIVSILDIKFKLEKRIMTDEQFLLNSDVKSEKIVTEAELQEMKKED
;
A
#
# COMPACT_ATOMS: atom_id res chain seq x y z
N MET A 1 -14.45 17.39 -16.30
CA MET A 1 -13.67 16.13 -16.34
C MET A 1 -12.59 16.16 -15.27
N PHE A 2 -12.52 15.11 -14.49
CA PHE A 2 -11.51 14.97 -13.44
C PHE A 2 -10.52 13.88 -13.78
N THR A 3 -9.25 14.11 -13.46
CA THR A 3 -8.21 13.08 -13.51
C THR A 3 -7.72 12.85 -12.09
N ARG A 4 -7.72 11.61 -11.66
CA ARG A 4 -7.30 11.25 -10.32
C ARG A 4 -6.30 10.10 -10.37
N THR A 5 -5.21 10.23 -9.62
CA THR A 5 -4.23 9.15 -9.47
C THR A 5 -4.37 8.59 -8.06
N LEU A 6 -4.63 7.30 -7.98
CA LEU A 6 -4.70 6.56 -6.72
C LEU A 6 -3.44 5.72 -6.57
N VAL A 7 -2.85 5.74 -5.39
CA VAL A 7 -1.65 4.96 -5.09
C VAL A 7 -1.96 3.98 -3.98
N THR A 8 -1.72 2.71 -4.23
CA THR A 8 -1.86 1.64 -3.24
C THR A 8 -0.50 0.98 -3.06
N ALA A 9 -0.02 0.90 -1.83
CA ALA A 9 1.19 0.15 -1.53
C ALA A 9 0.85 -1.33 -1.39
N GLU A 10 1.60 -2.19 -2.08
CA GLU A 10 1.53 -3.63 -1.92
C GLU A 10 2.80 -4.06 -1.20
N VAL A 11 2.66 -4.54 0.03
CA VAL A 11 3.80 -4.88 0.88
C VAL A 11 3.81 -6.37 1.22
N SER A 12 5.02 -6.94 1.22
CA SER A 12 5.25 -8.29 1.75
C SER A 12 5.81 -8.13 3.15
N VAL A 13 5.13 -8.70 4.12
CA VAL A 13 5.39 -8.48 5.54
C VAL A 13 5.79 -9.78 6.22
N GLU A 14 6.80 -9.70 7.07
CA GLU A 14 7.16 -10.75 8.01
C GLU A 14 6.71 -10.31 9.40
N ARG A 15 5.99 -11.19 10.08
CA ARG A 15 5.47 -10.92 11.41
C ARG A 15 5.96 -11.99 12.37
N ILE A 16 6.52 -11.57 13.49
CA ILE A 16 6.94 -12.43 14.57
C ILE A 16 6.04 -12.13 15.76
N TYR A 17 5.37 -13.13 16.26
CA TYR A 17 4.41 -12.96 17.35
C TYR A 17 4.46 -14.13 18.32
N LYS A 18 3.90 -13.91 19.51
CA LYS A 18 3.78 -14.94 20.53
C LYS A 18 2.37 -15.52 20.51
N ASP A 19 2.27 -16.83 20.34
CA ASP A 19 0.99 -17.52 20.41
C ASP A 19 0.44 -17.45 21.82
N LYS A 20 -0.77 -16.96 21.97
CA LYS A 20 -1.41 -16.77 23.28
C LYS A 20 -1.81 -18.09 23.95
N GLU A 21 -2.05 -19.13 23.16
CA GLU A 21 -2.45 -20.45 23.67
C GLU A 21 -1.27 -21.29 24.13
N THR A 22 -0.19 -21.30 23.34
CA THR A 22 0.99 -22.15 23.59
C THR A 22 2.17 -21.40 24.18
N GLY A 23 2.21 -20.07 24.03
CA GLY A 23 3.35 -19.26 24.44
C GLY A 23 4.54 -19.35 23.50
N GLU A 24 4.40 -20.06 22.39
CA GLU A 24 5.47 -20.21 21.40
C GLU A 24 5.64 -18.98 20.55
N ILE A 25 6.88 -18.71 20.12
CA ILE A 25 7.17 -17.65 19.16
C ILE A 25 6.94 -18.22 17.77
N LYS A 26 6.10 -17.55 17.00
CA LYS A 26 5.74 -17.94 15.63
C LYS A 26 6.08 -16.85 14.65
N LYS A 27 6.24 -17.22 13.40
CA LYS A 27 6.59 -16.34 12.31
C LYS A 27 5.68 -16.59 11.11
N ASP A 28 5.07 -15.51 10.58
CA ASP A 28 4.24 -15.55 9.39
C ASP A 28 4.77 -14.57 8.35
N CYS A 29 4.57 -14.91 7.07
CA CYS A 29 4.81 -14.00 5.96
C CYS A 29 3.51 -13.87 5.19
N PHE A 30 3.14 -12.64 4.85
CA PHE A 30 1.90 -12.36 4.14
C PHE A 30 2.00 -11.06 3.38
N ASP A 31 1.04 -10.85 2.46
CA ASP A 31 0.96 -9.62 1.67
C ASP A 31 -0.19 -8.76 2.18
N GLU A 32 0.05 -7.45 2.23
CA GLU A 32 -0.95 -6.46 2.62
C GLU A 32 -1.06 -5.38 1.55
N LYS A 33 -2.26 -4.84 1.37
CA LYS A 33 -2.50 -3.70 0.50
C LYS A 33 -2.87 -2.50 1.34
N LEU A 34 -2.14 -1.41 1.15
CA LEU A 34 -2.32 -0.17 1.90
C LEU A 34 -2.77 0.94 0.96
N PRO A 35 -4.06 1.27 0.93
CA PRO A 35 -4.55 2.33 0.07
C PRO A 35 -4.03 3.69 0.52
N ASN A 36 -3.86 4.60 -0.43
CA ASN A 36 -3.36 5.96 -0.19
C ASN A 36 -2.02 6.01 0.51
N CYS A 37 -1.15 5.05 0.24
CA CYS A 37 0.20 4.97 0.79
C CYS A 37 1.21 5.23 -0.31
N ARG A 38 2.04 6.26 -0.16
CA ARG A 38 3.01 6.69 -1.18
C ARG A 38 4.47 6.52 -0.77
N THR A 39 4.73 6.17 0.48
CA THR A 39 6.09 6.02 0.99
C THR A 39 6.23 4.76 1.81
N ARG A 40 7.45 4.24 1.86
CA ARG A 40 7.79 3.09 2.70
C ARG A 40 7.60 3.43 4.19
N GLU A 41 7.98 4.63 4.59
CA GLU A 41 7.83 5.11 5.96
C GLU A 41 6.38 5.02 6.45
N LYS A 42 5.46 5.51 5.62
CA LYS A 42 4.04 5.45 5.93
C LYS A 42 3.54 4.01 6.00
N ALA A 43 4.02 3.15 5.10
CA ALA A 43 3.69 1.73 5.09
C ALA A 43 4.14 1.07 6.40
N GLU A 44 5.35 1.34 6.86
CA GLU A 44 5.87 0.82 8.12
C GLU A 44 5.02 1.24 9.31
N ILE A 45 4.64 2.50 9.37
CA ILE A 45 3.78 3.03 10.44
C ILE A 45 2.42 2.35 10.44
N LEU A 46 1.81 2.17 9.26
CA LEU A 46 0.50 1.53 9.15
C LEU A 46 0.53 0.07 9.55
N ILE A 47 1.56 -0.66 9.14
CA ILE A 47 1.74 -2.08 9.50
C ILE A 47 2.01 -2.23 10.99
N GLU A 48 2.87 -1.42 11.58
CA GLU A 48 3.15 -1.44 13.01
C GLU A 48 1.89 -1.16 13.84
N LYS A 49 1.07 -0.23 13.37
CA LYS A 49 -0.17 0.14 14.03
C LYS A 49 -1.20 -0.98 13.99
N GLN A 50 -1.29 -1.66 12.85
CA GLN A 50 -2.22 -2.76 12.62
C GLN A 50 -1.86 -4.00 13.45
N TYR A 51 -0.57 -4.26 13.61
CA TYR A 51 -0.05 -5.42 14.35
C TYR A 51 0.69 -4.99 15.62
N LYS A 52 0.05 -4.13 16.38
CA LYS A 52 0.62 -3.58 17.61
C LYS A 52 1.00 -4.68 18.59
N GLY A 53 2.22 -4.62 19.09
CA GLY A 53 2.75 -5.61 20.03
C GLY A 53 3.55 -6.73 19.37
N ASP A 54 3.46 -6.87 18.04
CA ASP A 54 4.23 -7.87 17.30
C ASP A 54 5.45 -7.20 16.66
N ILE A 55 6.43 -8.03 16.30
CA ILE A 55 7.58 -7.55 15.51
C ILE A 55 7.24 -7.73 14.05
N VAL A 56 7.17 -6.64 13.31
CA VAL A 56 6.82 -6.66 11.89
C VAL A 56 7.93 -6.02 11.06
N SER A 57 8.20 -6.60 9.90
CA SER A 57 9.21 -6.10 8.97
C SER A 57 8.67 -6.16 7.55
N ILE A 58 8.93 -5.12 6.77
CA ILE A 58 8.57 -5.10 5.37
C ILE A 58 9.71 -5.73 4.57
N LEU A 59 9.44 -6.85 3.91
CA LEU A 59 10.40 -7.59 3.09
C LEU A 59 10.51 -7.01 1.68
N ASP A 60 9.37 -6.56 1.14
CA ASP A 60 9.30 -5.98 -0.19
C ASP A 60 8.12 -5.01 -0.25
N ILE A 61 8.23 -4.00 -1.09
CA ILE A 61 7.17 -3.01 -1.27
C ILE A 61 7.11 -2.58 -2.73
N LYS A 62 5.88 -2.52 -3.26
CA LYS A 62 5.58 -2.00 -4.58
C LYS A 62 4.40 -1.05 -4.49
N PHE A 63 4.33 -0.11 -5.42
CA PHE A 63 3.25 0.87 -5.45
C PHE A 63 2.44 0.69 -6.73
N LYS A 64 1.14 0.47 -6.58
CA LYS A 64 0.22 0.37 -7.69
C LYS A 64 -0.40 1.74 -7.94
N LEU A 65 -0.18 2.27 -9.12
CA LEU A 65 -0.75 3.53 -9.59
C LEU A 65 -1.96 3.25 -10.44
N GLU A 66 -3.09 3.85 -10.10
CA GLU A 66 -4.30 3.79 -10.91
C GLU A 66 -4.68 5.21 -11.32
N LYS A 67 -4.73 5.46 -12.61
CA LYS A 67 -5.26 6.70 -13.15
C LYS A 67 -6.71 6.52 -13.50
N ARG A 68 -7.54 7.41 -12.98
CA ARG A 68 -8.98 7.44 -13.26
C ARG A 68 -9.34 8.78 -13.87
N ILE A 69 -10.04 8.75 -14.99
CA ILE A 69 -10.55 9.92 -15.67
C ILE A 69 -12.06 9.85 -15.58
N MET A 70 -12.68 10.89 -15.05
CA MET A 70 -14.13 10.91 -14.82
C MET A 70 -14.71 12.25 -15.27
N THR A 71 -15.91 12.18 -15.84
CA THR A 71 -16.76 13.35 -15.98
C THR A 71 -17.42 13.63 -14.62
N ASP A 72 -18.08 14.78 -14.47
CA ASP A 72 -18.82 15.12 -13.26
C ASP A 72 -19.86 14.07 -12.91
N GLU A 73 -20.56 13.56 -13.93
CA GLU A 73 -21.54 12.50 -13.76
C GLU A 73 -20.90 11.18 -13.33
N GLN A 74 -19.80 10.80 -13.97
CA GLN A 74 -19.08 9.58 -13.63
C GLN A 74 -18.45 9.65 -12.25
N PHE A 75 -18.06 10.84 -11.81
CA PHE A 75 -17.57 11.04 -10.46
C PHE A 75 -18.61 10.69 -9.39
N LEU A 76 -19.87 11.02 -9.66
CA LEU A 76 -20.98 10.73 -8.76
C LEU A 76 -21.45 9.26 -8.83
N LEU A 77 -21.40 8.67 -10.03
CA LEU A 77 -21.93 7.33 -10.28
C LEU A 77 -20.85 6.25 -10.26
N ASN A 78 -19.80 6.45 -11.03
CA ASN A 78 -18.72 5.50 -11.23
C ASN A 78 -17.48 6.18 -11.74
N SER A 79 -16.32 5.60 -11.46
CA SER A 79 -15.06 6.04 -12.03
C SER A 79 -14.43 4.90 -12.85
N ASP A 80 -13.92 5.25 -14.03
CA ASP A 80 -13.24 4.27 -14.89
C ASP A 80 -11.74 4.34 -14.70
N VAL A 81 -11.13 3.16 -14.57
CA VAL A 81 -9.67 3.05 -14.54
C VAL A 81 -9.17 3.12 -15.98
N LYS A 82 -8.37 4.14 -16.29
CA LYS A 82 -7.78 4.31 -17.63
C LYS A 82 -6.42 3.66 -17.76
N SER A 83 -5.68 3.55 -16.67
CA SER A 83 -4.39 2.86 -16.67
C SER A 83 -4.01 2.39 -15.27
N GLU A 84 -3.28 1.28 -15.22
CA GLU A 84 -2.66 0.79 -14.01
C GLU A 84 -1.17 0.61 -14.26
N LYS A 85 -0.36 0.89 -13.24
CA LYS A 85 1.07 0.70 -13.31
C LYS A 85 1.59 0.34 -11.92
N ILE A 86 2.50 -0.62 -11.86
CA ILE A 86 3.19 -0.99 -10.63
C ILE A 86 4.59 -0.40 -10.68
N VAL A 87 4.96 0.34 -9.64
CA VAL A 87 6.24 1.02 -9.56
C VAL A 87 6.90 0.77 -8.21
N THR A 88 8.23 0.97 -8.15
CA THR A 88 8.98 0.96 -6.90
C THR A 88 8.87 2.33 -6.23
N GLU A 89 9.29 2.44 -4.98
CA GLU A 89 9.29 3.72 -4.27
C GLU A 89 10.16 4.75 -4.99
N ALA A 90 11.34 4.34 -5.48
CA ALA A 90 12.24 5.23 -6.22
C ALA A 90 11.58 5.79 -7.47
N GLU A 91 10.91 4.95 -8.24
CA GLU A 91 10.17 5.36 -9.44
C GLU A 91 9.02 6.32 -9.10
N LEU A 92 8.30 6.04 -8.02
CA LEU A 92 7.20 6.88 -7.56
C LEU A 92 7.70 8.28 -7.17
N GLN A 93 8.84 8.37 -6.50
CA GLN A 93 9.44 9.64 -6.09
C GLN A 93 9.91 10.45 -7.30
N GLU A 94 10.47 9.80 -8.31
CA GLU A 94 10.86 10.45 -9.57
C GLU A 94 9.65 11.04 -10.30
N MET A 95 8.57 10.29 -10.40
CA MET A 95 7.33 10.75 -11.02
C MET A 95 6.76 11.97 -10.30
N LYS A 96 6.87 12.01 -8.99
CA LYS A 96 6.39 13.12 -8.18
C LYS A 96 7.20 14.41 -8.41
N LYS A 97 8.48 14.30 -8.73
CA LYS A 97 9.34 15.44 -9.00
C LYS A 97 9.06 16.10 -10.36
N GLU A 98 8.50 15.35 -11.29
CA GLU A 98 8.20 15.83 -12.63
C GLU A 98 6.89 16.64 -12.69
N ASP A 99 6.08 16.53 -11.68
CA ASP A 99 4.83 17.30 -11.57
C ASP A 99 5.12 18.74 -11.04
#